data_8ce4607c343f35a96dc8d9fdf7c9ff92
#
_entry.id   8ce4607c343f35a96dc8d9fdf7c9ff92
#
_cell.length_a   1.000
_cell.length_b   1.000
_cell.length_c   1.000
_cell.angle_alpha   90.00
_cell.angle_beta   90.00
_cell.angle_gamma   90.00
#
_symmetry.space_group_name_H-M   'P 1'
#
loop_
_entity.id
_entity.type
_entity.pdbx_description
1 polymer ?
#
loop_
_entity_poly.entity_id
_entity_poly.type
_entity_poly.pdbx_seq_one_letter_code
_entity_poly.pdbx_strand_id
1 'polypeptide(L)'
;MSGHSKFANIKHKKEKNDAAKGKIFTIIGREIAVAVKEGGADPNNNSRLRDVIAKAKAANMPNDTIDRGIKKAAGNANAVNYEYVSYEGYGPNGIAIIVDALTDNKNRTAANVRSAFTKGNGSIGNQGCVSYMFDKKGQIIVDREECNMDADDLMMLALDAGAEDFSEEEDSFEILTDPDSFSEVRATLEEKGVPMAEAEVTMIPQTYVTLTDEEAIKNLQRTLDLLDEDDDVQNVYHNWDE
;
A
#
# COMPACT_ATOMS: atom_id res chain seq x y z
N MET A 1 -9.80 22.54 7.43
CA MET A 1 -9.19 22.64 6.10
C MET A 1 -8.09 21.60 6.09
N SER A 2 -8.40 20.45 5.50
CA SER A 2 -7.47 19.34 5.35
C SER A 2 -6.33 19.81 4.44
N GLY A 3 -5.10 19.83 4.96
CA GLY A 3 -3.93 20.00 4.14
C GLY A 3 -3.81 18.83 3.17
N HIS A 4 -3.23 19.05 2.04
CA HIS A 4 -2.80 18.12 0.98
C HIS A 4 -3.61 16.83 0.86
N SER A 5 -4.45 16.76 -0.17
CA SER A 5 -5.29 15.59 -0.43
C SER A 5 -4.41 14.35 -0.51
N LYS A 6 -4.88 13.20 0.01
CA LYS A 6 -4.23 11.89 -0.15
C LYS A 6 -3.82 11.64 -1.62
N PHE A 7 -4.57 12.20 -2.55
CA PHE A 7 -4.32 12.14 -3.98
C PHE A 7 -3.08 12.96 -4.40
N ALA A 8 -2.81 14.12 -3.80
CA ALA A 8 -1.57 14.87 -4.05
C ALA A 8 -0.34 14.05 -3.64
N ASN A 9 -0.41 13.32 -2.52
CA ASN A 9 0.65 12.44 -2.07
C ASN A 9 0.85 11.25 -3.04
N ILE A 10 -0.24 10.72 -3.62
CA ILE A 10 -0.17 9.70 -4.67
C ILE A 10 0.48 10.25 -5.93
N LYS A 11 0.12 11.46 -6.38
CA LYS A 11 0.78 12.13 -7.53
C LYS A 11 2.29 12.33 -7.27
N HIS A 12 2.67 12.84 -6.08
CA HIS A 12 4.09 12.98 -5.70
C HIS A 12 4.84 11.64 -5.60
N LYS A 13 4.20 10.60 -5.07
CA LYS A 13 4.75 9.24 -5.12
C LYS A 13 4.94 8.76 -6.55
N LYS A 14 3.99 9.00 -7.45
CA LYS A 14 4.12 8.63 -8.88
C LYS A 14 5.26 9.38 -9.58
N GLU A 15 5.47 10.65 -9.29
CA GLU A 15 6.56 11.46 -9.87
C GLU A 15 7.96 11.03 -9.38
N LYS A 16 8.11 10.68 -8.10
CA LYS A 16 9.33 10.06 -7.54
C LYS A 16 9.59 8.64 -8.11
N ASN A 17 8.57 7.97 -8.61
CA ASN A 17 8.60 6.57 -9.02
C ASN A 17 9.41 6.27 -10.27
N ASP A 18 9.80 7.24 -11.11
CA ASP A 18 10.66 6.93 -12.25
C ASP A 18 12.08 6.50 -11.83
N ALA A 19 12.56 6.94 -10.67
CA ALA A 19 13.81 6.45 -10.07
C ALA A 19 13.61 5.16 -9.24
N ALA A 20 12.38 4.88 -8.78
CA ALA A 20 12.04 3.79 -7.89
C ALA A 20 11.43 2.56 -8.59
N LYS A 21 11.29 2.56 -9.92
CA LYS A 21 10.68 1.44 -10.69
C LYS A 21 11.29 0.07 -10.36
N GLY A 22 12.61 0.03 -10.15
CA GLY A 22 13.31 -1.21 -9.80
C GLY A 22 12.84 -1.80 -8.47
N LYS A 23 12.65 -0.94 -7.46
CA LYS A 23 12.16 -1.35 -6.13
C LYS A 23 10.71 -1.84 -6.20
N ILE A 24 9.83 -1.07 -6.85
CA ILE A 24 8.41 -1.43 -7.00
C ILE A 24 8.29 -2.81 -7.66
N PHE A 25 9.08 -3.08 -8.70
CA PHE A 25 9.07 -4.39 -9.36
C PHE A 25 9.62 -5.50 -8.46
N THR A 26 10.57 -5.21 -7.58
CA THR A 26 11.08 -6.17 -6.59
C THR A 26 9.98 -6.51 -5.57
N ILE A 27 9.30 -5.50 -5.04
CA ILE A 27 8.18 -5.63 -4.11
C ILE A 27 7.07 -6.50 -4.73
N ILE A 28 6.58 -6.11 -5.90
CA ILE A 28 5.52 -6.85 -6.61
C ILE A 28 5.97 -8.28 -6.96
N GLY A 29 7.23 -8.46 -7.35
CA GLY A 29 7.78 -9.79 -7.64
C GLY A 29 7.75 -10.74 -6.43
N ARG A 30 7.99 -10.22 -5.23
CA ARG A 30 7.86 -10.98 -3.97
C ARG A 30 6.39 -11.30 -3.66
N GLU A 31 5.49 -10.33 -3.84
CA GLU A 31 4.04 -10.53 -3.67
C GLU A 31 3.51 -11.61 -4.62
N ILE A 32 3.93 -11.59 -5.90
CA ILE A 32 3.60 -12.65 -6.88
C ILE A 32 4.08 -13.99 -6.37
N ALA A 33 5.33 -14.10 -5.90
CA ALA A 33 5.88 -15.37 -5.44
C ALA A 33 5.09 -15.95 -4.26
N VAL A 34 4.67 -15.12 -3.31
CA VAL A 34 3.84 -15.53 -2.19
C VAL A 34 2.43 -15.92 -2.64
N ALA A 35 1.79 -15.09 -3.48
CA ALA A 35 0.44 -15.35 -3.97
C ALA A 35 0.37 -16.69 -4.74
N VAL A 36 1.35 -16.97 -5.59
CA VAL A 36 1.45 -18.24 -6.33
C VAL A 36 1.67 -19.42 -5.38
N LYS A 37 2.51 -19.26 -4.36
CA LYS A 37 2.79 -20.33 -3.39
C LYS A 37 1.56 -20.70 -2.57
N GLU A 38 0.74 -19.72 -2.19
CA GLU A 38 -0.44 -19.91 -1.36
C GLU A 38 -1.66 -20.43 -2.14
N GLY A 39 -1.91 -19.88 -3.34
CA GLY A 39 -3.14 -20.11 -4.08
C GLY A 39 -2.97 -20.69 -5.49
N GLY A 40 -1.71 -21.01 -5.89
CA GLY A 40 -1.42 -21.51 -7.24
C GLY A 40 -1.24 -20.43 -8.30
N ALA A 41 -0.79 -20.84 -9.49
CA ALA A 41 -0.37 -19.95 -10.58
C ALA A 41 -1.52 -19.47 -11.50
N ASP A 42 -2.74 -19.94 -11.28
CA ASP A 42 -3.90 -19.57 -12.11
C ASP A 42 -4.65 -18.39 -11.48
N PRO A 43 -4.62 -17.18 -12.11
CA PRO A 43 -5.32 -16.02 -11.57
C PRO A 43 -6.84 -16.17 -11.49
N ASN A 44 -7.43 -17.08 -12.28
CA ASN A 44 -8.88 -17.31 -12.23
C ASN A 44 -9.31 -17.97 -10.93
N ASN A 45 -8.42 -18.78 -10.33
CA ASN A 45 -8.65 -19.49 -9.08
C ASN A 45 -7.91 -18.90 -7.89
N ASN A 46 -7.17 -17.78 -8.08
CA ASN A 46 -6.36 -17.14 -7.06
C ASN A 46 -6.64 -15.63 -7.07
N SER A 47 -7.57 -15.17 -6.23
CA SER A 47 -7.97 -13.76 -6.13
C SER A 47 -6.79 -12.86 -5.75
N ARG A 48 -5.96 -13.31 -4.79
CA ARG A 48 -4.75 -12.58 -4.37
C ARG A 48 -3.77 -12.38 -5.53
N LEU A 49 -3.52 -13.41 -6.33
CA LEU A 49 -2.65 -13.28 -7.52
C LEU A 49 -3.24 -12.31 -8.54
N ARG A 50 -4.55 -12.33 -8.72
CA ARG A 50 -5.26 -11.39 -9.61
C ARG A 50 -5.07 -9.93 -9.16
N ASP A 51 -5.19 -9.66 -7.87
CA ASP A 51 -4.98 -8.31 -7.31
C ASP A 51 -3.52 -7.85 -7.47
N VAL A 52 -2.56 -8.74 -7.21
CA VAL A 52 -1.13 -8.44 -7.41
C VAL A 52 -0.81 -8.19 -8.89
N ILE A 53 -1.42 -8.95 -9.83
CA ILE A 53 -1.29 -8.70 -11.27
C ILE A 53 -1.88 -7.33 -11.65
N ALA A 54 -3.02 -6.95 -11.10
CA ALA A 54 -3.61 -5.63 -11.33
C ALA A 54 -2.68 -4.51 -10.81
N LYS A 55 -2.14 -4.66 -9.61
CA LYS A 55 -1.12 -3.76 -9.03
C LYS A 55 0.13 -3.66 -9.92
N ALA A 56 0.60 -4.79 -10.45
CA ALA A 56 1.74 -4.84 -11.36
C ALA A 56 1.49 -4.05 -12.66
N LYS A 57 0.31 -4.22 -13.24
CA LYS A 57 -0.11 -3.50 -14.46
C LYS A 57 -0.25 -2.00 -14.20
N ALA A 58 -0.84 -1.60 -13.06
CA ALA A 58 -0.94 -0.20 -12.64
C ALA A 58 0.45 0.44 -12.44
N ALA A 59 1.44 -0.33 -11.99
CA ALA A 59 2.84 0.09 -11.88
C ALA A 59 3.61 0.03 -13.22
N ASN A 60 2.93 -0.22 -14.35
CA ASN A 60 3.53 -0.37 -15.68
C ASN A 60 4.59 -1.50 -15.76
N MET A 61 4.43 -2.57 -14.97
CA MET A 61 5.29 -3.76 -15.10
C MET A 61 4.96 -4.49 -16.41
N PRO A 62 5.98 -4.81 -17.25
CA PRO A 62 5.75 -5.54 -18.49
C PRO A 62 5.11 -6.92 -18.25
N ASN A 63 4.14 -7.30 -19.09
CA ASN A 63 3.46 -8.59 -18.97
C ASN A 63 4.43 -9.77 -18.95
N ASP A 64 5.48 -9.74 -19.79
CA ASP A 64 6.53 -10.78 -19.79
C ASP A 64 7.25 -10.92 -18.44
N THR A 65 7.37 -9.82 -17.70
CA THR A 65 8.00 -9.84 -16.35
C THR A 65 7.05 -10.47 -15.34
N ILE A 66 5.76 -10.13 -15.41
CA ILE A 66 4.72 -10.75 -14.58
C ILE A 66 4.66 -12.26 -14.83
N ASP A 67 4.56 -12.67 -16.09
CA ASP A 67 4.49 -14.08 -16.49
C ASP A 67 5.73 -14.87 -16.06
N ARG A 68 6.91 -14.28 -16.21
CA ARG A 68 8.17 -14.91 -15.72
C ARG A 68 8.18 -15.07 -14.21
N GLY A 69 7.67 -14.05 -13.47
CA GLY A 69 7.52 -14.12 -12.01
C GLY A 69 6.63 -15.28 -11.58
N ILE A 70 5.45 -15.40 -12.19
CA ILE A 70 4.49 -16.49 -11.93
C ILE A 70 5.09 -17.85 -12.25
N LYS A 71 5.69 -18.01 -13.44
CA LYS A 71 6.32 -19.28 -13.85
C LYS A 71 7.48 -19.67 -12.93
N LYS A 72 8.31 -18.72 -12.53
CA LYS A 72 9.42 -18.95 -11.60
C LYS A 72 8.90 -19.39 -10.23
N ALA A 73 7.85 -18.77 -9.73
CA ALA A 73 7.25 -19.14 -8.44
C ALA A 73 6.59 -20.52 -8.48
N ALA A 74 5.91 -20.85 -9.57
CA ALA A 74 5.25 -22.15 -9.76
C ALA A 74 6.22 -23.33 -9.98
N GLY A 75 7.35 -23.06 -10.64
CA GLY A 75 8.30 -24.13 -11.06
C GLY A 75 9.42 -24.42 -10.06
N ASN A 76 9.54 -23.68 -8.96
CA ASN A 76 10.73 -23.76 -8.10
C ASN A 76 10.40 -24.40 -6.74
N ALA A 77 10.67 -25.68 -6.59
CA ALA A 77 10.56 -26.40 -5.30
C ALA A 77 11.48 -25.81 -4.20
N ASN A 78 12.54 -25.09 -4.60
CA ASN A 78 13.49 -24.38 -3.71
C ASN A 78 13.29 -22.85 -3.76
N ALA A 79 12.09 -22.37 -4.06
CA ALA A 79 11.81 -20.94 -4.04
C ALA A 79 12.12 -20.33 -2.68
N VAL A 80 12.72 -19.13 -2.70
CA VAL A 80 12.95 -18.33 -1.51
C VAL A 80 11.65 -18.25 -0.71
N ASN A 81 11.74 -18.59 0.56
CA ASN A 81 10.58 -18.53 1.45
C ASN A 81 10.46 -17.13 2.03
N TYR A 82 9.57 -16.33 1.47
CA TYR A 82 9.24 -15.03 2.03
C TYR A 82 8.21 -15.17 3.14
N GLU A 83 8.41 -14.40 4.22
CA GLU A 83 7.51 -14.32 5.35
C GLU A 83 7.10 -12.88 5.58
N TYR A 84 5.82 -12.67 5.88
CA TYR A 84 5.31 -11.37 6.32
C TYR A 84 5.71 -11.09 7.76
N VAL A 85 6.18 -9.88 8.01
CA VAL A 85 6.49 -9.39 9.35
C VAL A 85 6.01 -7.94 9.42
N SER A 86 5.32 -7.59 10.50
CA SER A 86 4.93 -6.22 10.77
C SER A 86 5.68 -5.68 11.99
N TYR A 87 6.14 -4.46 11.91
CA TYR A 87 6.78 -3.72 13.00
C TYR A 87 5.95 -2.50 13.31
N GLU A 88 5.84 -2.18 14.57
CA GLU A 88 5.09 -1.05 15.07
C GLU A 88 5.97 -0.16 15.93
N GLY A 89 5.75 1.14 15.88
CA GLY A 89 6.54 2.06 16.68
C GLY A 89 6.05 3.50 16.57
N TYR A 90 6.82 4.36 17.23
CA TYR A 90 6.55 5.79 17.26
C TYR A 90 7.70 6.56 16.62
N GLY A 91 7.37 7.46 15.74
CA GLY A 91 8.23 8.52 15.26
C GLY A 91 8.28 9.71 16.23
N PRO A 92 8.93 10.81 15.81
CA PRO A 92 8.96 12.06 16.59
C PRO A 92 7.55 12.53 16.98
N ASN A 93 7.44 13.13 18.15
CA ASN A 93 6.18 13.67 18.68
C ASN A 93 5.01 12.68 18.74
N GLY A 94 5.32 11.38 18.80
CA GLY A 94 4.31 10.33 18.97
C GLY A 94 3.58 9.95 17.68
N ILE A 95 4.11 10.28 16.51
CA ILE A 95 3.56 9.78 15.24
C ILE A 95 3.58 8.26 15.26
N ALA A 96 2.41 7.65 15.09
CA ALA A 96 2.27 6.20 14.98
C ALA A 96 2.72 5.73 13.61
N ILE A 97 3.56 4.68 13.58
CA ILE A 97 4.11 4.12 12.35
C ILE A 97 3.96 2.59 12.38
N ILE A 98 3.39 2.02 11.30
CA ILE A 98 3.37 0.59 11.02
C ILE A 98 4.24 0.33 9.80
N VAL A 99 5.09 -0.69 9.88
CA VAL A 99 5.97 -1.10 8.78
C VAL A 99 5.69 -2.55 8.45
N ASP A 100 5.09 -2.79 7.29
CA ASP A 100 4.90 -4.14 6.77
C ASP A 100 6.07 -4.53 5.87
N ALA A 101 6.65 -5.67 6.14
CA ALA A 101 7.78 -6.21 5.40
C ALA A 101 7.51 -7.63 4.90
N LEU A 102 8.09 -7.94 3.75
CA LEU A 102 8.09 -9.27 3.16
C LEU A 102 9.54 -9.70 2.94
N THR A 103 10.02 -10.59 3.79
CA THR A 103 11.45 -10.87 3.90
C THR A 103 11.77 -12.36 3.91
N ASP A 104 12.94 -12.70 3.41
CA ASP A 104 13.57 -14.01 3.56
C ASP A 104 14.50 -14.08 4.80
N ASN A 105 14.70 -12.93 5.50
CA ASN A 105 15.57 -12.83 6.67
C ASN A 105 15.04 -11.82 7.70
N LYS A 106 14.21 -12.29 8.63
CA LYS A 106 13.62 -11.47 9.70
C LYS A 106 14.63 -10.70 10.56
N ASN A 107 15.81 -11.29 10.80
CA ASN A 107 16.83 -10.65 11.64
C ASN A 107 17.44 -9.43 10.94
N ARG A 108 17.73 -9.55 9.64
CA ARG A 108 18.20 -8.44 8.81
C ARG A 108 17.17 -7.31 8.81
N THR A 109 15.92 -7.63 8.47
CA THR A 109 14.83 -6.65 8.38
C THR A 109 14.60 -5.97 9.72
N ALA A 110 14.54 -6.72 10.83
CA ALA A 110 14.39 -6.14 12.17
C ALA A 110 15.51 -5.17 12.53
N ALA A 111 16.75 -5.47 12.15
CA ALA A 111 17.89 -4.59 12.40
C ALA A 111 17.79 -3.29 11.56
N ASN A 112 17.42 -3.40 10.30
CA ASN A 112 17.25 -2.27 9.40
C ASN A 112 16.12 -1.34 9.85
N VAL A 113 14.94 -1.90 10.16
CA VAL A 113 13.79 -1.14 10.64
C VAL A 113 14.12 -0.43 11.96
N ARG A 114 14.75 -1.13 12.92
CA ARG A 114 15.20 -0.50 14.17
C ARG A 114 16.17 0.66 13.91
N SER A 115 17.12 0.48 12.99
CA SER A 115 18.08 1.51 12.61
C SER A 115 17.37 2.73 12.01
N ALA A 116 16.37 2.54 11.15
CA ALA A 116 15.60 3.61 10.55
C ALA A 116 14.89 4.46 11.62
N PHE A 117 14.15 3.80 12.53
CA PHE A 117 13.49 4.50 13.64
C PHE A 117 14.48 5.28 14.51
N THR A 118 15.57 4.64 14.92
CA THR A 118 16.58 5.28 15.80
C THR A 118 17.22 6.50 15.15
N LYS A 119 17.53 6.43 13.85
CA LYS A 119 18.14 7.55 13.11
C LYS A 119 17.21 8.74 12.94
N GLY A 120 15.90 8.53 13.01
CA GLY A 120 14.88 9.56 12.98
C GLY A 120 14.30 9.91 14.35
N ASN A 121 15.02 9.65 15.45
CA ASN A 121 14.59 9.91 16.82
C ASN A 121 13.25 9.25 17.20
N GLY A 122 12.95 8.13 16.56
CA GLY A 122 11.81 7.28 16.88
C GLY A 122 12.22 6.02 17.63
N SER A 123 11.26 5.17 17.93
CA SER A 123 11.48 3.90 18.61
C SER A 123 10.49 2.83 18.14
N ILE A 124 10.96 1.60 17.99
CA ILE A 124 10.10 0.44 17.79
C ILE A 124 9.48 0.06 19.14
N GLY A 125 8.18 -0.19 19.13
CA GLY A 125 7.42 -0.71 20.26
C GLY A 125 7.16 -2.21 20.14
N ASN A 126 6.30 -2.71 21.01
CA ASN A 126 5.78 -4.06 20.93
C ASN A 126 4.65 -4.14 19.89
N GLN A 127 4.42 -5.32 19.37
CA GLN A 127 3.27 -5.57 18.48
C GLN A 127 1.96 -5.17 19.19
N GLY A 128 1.10 -4.43 18.47
CA GLY A 128 -0.15 -3.89 19.01
C GLY A 128 -0.02 -2.51 19.66
N CYS A 129 1.19 -1.90 19.68
CA CYS A 129 1.36 -0.61 20.34
C CYS A 129 0.74 0.57 19.58
N VAL A 130 0.58 0.46 18.26
CA VAL A 130 -0.04 1.51 17.42
C VAL A 130 -1.11 0.99 16.47
N SER A 131 -1.18 -0.31 16.19
CA SER A 131 -2.11 -0.88 15.19
C SER A 131 -3.59 -0.63 15.54
N TYR A 132 -3.93 -0.48 16.81
CA TYR A 132 -5.29 -0.11 17.24
C TYR A 132 -5.73 1.29 16.80
N MET A 133 -4.79 2.14 16.35
CA MET A 133 -5.07 3.49 15.86
C MET A 133 -5.37 3.52 14.35
N PHE A 134 -5.36 2.35 13.71
CA PHE A 134 -5.58 2.20 12.27
C PHE A 134 -6.69 1.18 12.01
N ASP A 135 -7.46 1.43 10.96
CA ASP A 135 -8.43 0.51 10.41
C ASP A 135 -7.90 -0.11 9.12
N LYS A 136 -7.96 -1.44 9.02
CA LYS A 136 -7.63 -2.12 7.77
C LYS A 136 -8.82 -2.06 6.83
N LYS A 137 -8.68 -1.43 5.67
CA LYS A 137 -9.73 -1.22 4.67
C LYS A 137 -9.21 -1.48 3.25
N GLY A 138 -10.10 -1.89 2.35
CA GLY A 138 -9.87 -1.71 0.95
C GLY A 138 -10.07 -0.24 0.60
N GLN A 139 -9.12 0.37 -0.08
CA GLN A 139 -9.19 1.77 -0.50
C GLN A 139 -9.02 1.85 -2.01
N ILE A 140 -9.91 2.56 -2.65
CA ILE A 140 -9.85 2.84 -4.08
C ILE A 140 -9.93 4.36 -4.25
N ILE A 141 -8.92 4.92 -4.88
CA ILE A 141 -8.85 6.35 -5.21
C ILE A 141 -9.08 6.52 -6.71
N VAL A 142 -10.06 7.33 -7.04
CA VAL A 142 -10.42 7.66 -8.42
C VAL A 142 -10.04 9.10 -8.69
N ASP A 143 -9.24 9.34 -9.74
CA ASP A 143 -8.91 10.69 -10.19
C ASP A 143 -10.17 11.35 -10.78
N ARG A 144 -10.55 12.49 -10.22
CA ARG A 144 -11.76 13.21 -10.61
C ARG A 144 -11.68 13.74 -12.05
N GLU A 145 -10.50 14.15 -12.50
CA GLU A 145 -10.29 14.65 -13.86
C GLU A 145 -10.38 13.55 -14.91
N GLU A 146 -10.00 12.32 -14.57
CA GLU A 146 -10.04 11.16 -15.46
C GLU A 146 -11.41 10.45 -15.43
N CYS A 147 -12.22 10.70 -14.41
CA CYS A 147 -13.52 10.06 -14.23
C CYS A 147 -14.59 10.72 -15.09
N ASN A 148 -15.24 9.93 -15.97
CA ASN A 148 -16.33 10.40 -16.83
C ASN A 148 -17.72 10.30 -16.17
N MET A 149 -17.80 9.77 -14.94
CA MET A 149 -19.03 9.68 -14.17
C MET A 149 -19.15 10.89 -13.24
N ASP A 150 -20.36 11.34 -12.97
CA ASP A 150 -20.56 12.28 -11.87
C ASP A 150 -20.46 11.59 -10.50
N ALA A 151 -20.37 12.39 -9.44
CA ALA A 151 -20.16 11.88 -8.09
C ALA A 151 -21.31 10.96 -7.62
N ASP A 152 -22.55 11.31 -7.93
CA ASP A 152 -23.74 10.56 -7.49
C ASP A 152 -23.80 9.19 -8.19
N ASP A 153 -23.53 9.14 -9.50
CA ASP A 153 -23.52 7.90 -10.28
C ASP A 153 -22.39 6.98 -9.82
N LEU A 154 -21.19 7.52 -9.56
CA LEU A 154 -20.06 6.75 -9.05
C LEU A 154 -20.33 6.24 -7.64
N MET A 155 -20.91 7.05 -6.77
CA MET A 155 -21.28 6.66 -5.40
C MET A 155 -22.30 5.51 -5.43
N MET A 156 -23.37 5.62 -6.24
CA MET A 156 -24.36 4.55 -6.38
C MET A 156 -23.71 3.26 -6.88
N LEU A 157 -22.88 3.35 -7.91
CA LEU A 157 -22.15 2.20 -8.45
C LEU A 157 -21.26 1.54 -7.41
N ALA A 158 -20.51 2.33 -6.63
CA ALA A 158 -19.61 1.82 -5.59
C ALA A 158 -20.38 1.11 -4.46
N LEU A 159 -21.47 1.72 -3.97
CA LEU A 159 -22.29 1.13 -2.91
C LEU A 159 -22.99 -0.14 -3.39
N ASP A 160 -23.54 -0.15 -4.61
CA ASP A 160 -24.14 -1.34 -5.21
C ASP A 160 -23.12 -2.47 -5.41
N ALA A 161 -21.86 -2.14 -5.66
CA ALA A 161 -20.76 -3.10 -5.74
C ALA A 161 -20.32 -3.66 -4.39
N GLY A 162 -20.74 -3.07 -3.27
CA GLY A 162 -20.43 -3.50 -1.92
C GLY A 162 -19.41 -2.61 -1.18
N ALA A 163 -19.21 -1.37 -1.62
CA ALA A 163 -18.43 -0.41 -0.86
C ALA A 163 -19.13 -0.06 0.47
N GLU A 164 -18.34 0.21 1.51
CA GLU A 164 -18.86 0.62 2.82
C GLU A 164 -19.01 2.13 2.93
N ASP A 165 -18.13 2.88 2.24
CA ASP A 165 -18.12 4.34 2.32
C ASP A 165 -17.63 4.94 1.00
N PHE A 166 -18.07 6.18 0.76
CA PHE A 166 -17.69 6.98 -0.39
C PHE A 166 -17.50 8.43 0.04
N SER A 167 -16.34 8.99 -0.27
CA SER A 167 -16.01 10.38 0.01
C SER A 167 -15.67 11.14 -1.26
N GLU A 168 -16.17 12.36 -1.36
CA GLU A 168 -15.84 13.29 -2.42
C GLU A 168 -14.81 14.29 -1.90
N GLU A 169 -13.61 14.27 -2.49
CA GLU A 169 -12.53 15.20 -2.22
C GLU A 169 -12.41 16.24 -3.35
N GLU A 170 -11.54 17.23 -3.20
CA GLU A 170 -11.35 18.29 -4.20
C GLU A 170 -10.93 17.72 -5.56
N ASP A 171 -9.94 16.81 -5.57
CA ASP A 171 -9.31 16.28 -6.79
C ASP A 171 -9.62 14.79 -7.03
N SER A 172 -10.33 14.12 -6.14
CA SER A 172 -10.53 12.68 -6.19
C SER A 172 -11.82 12.22 -5.53
N PHE A 173 -12.17 10.96 -5.78
CA PHE A 173 -13.14 10.22 -4.99
C PHE A 173 -12.43 9.10 -4.23
N GLU A 174 -12.75 8.93 -2.96
CA GLU A 174 -12.27 7.83 -2.14
C GLU A 174 -13.42 6.85 -1.88
N ILE A 175 -13.18 5.58 -2.19
CA ILE A 175 -14.11 4.48 -1.97
C ILE A 175 -13.48 3.53 -0.97
N LEU A 176 -14.16 3.24 0.12
CA LEU A 176 -13.72 2.32 1.15
C LEU A 176 -14.56 1.04 1.15
N THR A 177 -13.90 -0.09 1.35
CA THR A 177 -14.52 -1.40 1.43
C THR A 177 -14.03 -2.15 2.64
N ASP A 178 -14.78 -3.17 3.06
CA ASP A 178 -14.19 -4.24 3.86
C ASP A 178 -13.03 -4.89 3.09
N PRO A 179 -11.92 -5.27 3.76
CA PRO A 179 -10.78 -5.91 3.09
C PRO A 179 -11.13 -7.18 2.31
N ASP A 180 -12.12 -7.95 2.79
CA ASP A 180 -12.52 -9.21 2.14
C ASP A 180 -13.39 -8.96 0.89
N SER A 181 -14.10 -7.83 0.82
CA SER A 181 -14.91 -7.42 -0.32
C SER A 181 -14.14 -6.62 -1.37
N PHE A 182 -12.93 -6.17 -1.05
CA PHE A 182 -12.13 -5.28 -1.89
C PHE A 182 -11.94 -5.78 -3.32
N SER A 183 -11.55 -7.05 -3.49
CA SER A 183 -11.29 -7.63 -4.82
C SER A 183 -12.52 -7.64 -5.72
N GLU A 184 -13.70 -7.88 -5.14
CA GLU A 184 -14.97 -7.92 -5.88
C GLU A 184 -15.41 -6.52 -6.29
N VAL A 185 -15.37 -5.57 -5.35
CA VAL A 185 -15.69 -4.16 -5.61
C VAL A 185 -14.77 -3.58 -6.67
N ARG A 186 -13.45 -3.77 -6.53
CA ARG A 186 -12.46 -3.33 -7.52
C ARG A 186 -12.74 -3.89 -8.90
N ALA A 187 -13.01 -5.19 -9.01
CA ALA A 187 -13.30 -5.83 -10.30
C ALA A 187 -14.58 -5.26 -10.94
N THR A 188 -15.63 -5.04 -10.16
CA THR A 188 -16.87 -4.45 -10.63
C THR A 188 -16.66 -3.04 -11.17
N LEU A 189 -15.91 -2.19 -10.46
CA LEU A 189 -15.58 -0.84 -10.91
C LEU A 189 -14.73 -0.83 -12.18
N GLU A 190 -13.76 -1.77 -12.29
CA GLU A 190 -12.92 -1.94 -13.47
C GLU A 190 -13.73 -2.33 -14.70
N GLU A 191 -14.69 -3.26 -14.57
CA GLU A 191 -15.62 -3.66 -15.64
C GLU A 191 -16.50 -2.50 -16.13
N LYS A 192 -16.81 -1.55 -15.26
CA LYS A 192 -17.57 -0.34 -15.59
C LYS A 192 -16.68 0.78 -16.14
N GLY A 193 -15.38 0.55 -16.26
CA GLY A 193 -14.44 1.51 -16.82
C GLY A 193 -14.09 2.66 -15.90
N VAL A 194 -14.25 2.50 -14.58
CA VAL A 194 -13.83 3.50 -13.59
C VAL A 194 -12.29 3.58 -13.56
N PRO A 195 -11.69 4.76 -13.79
CA PRO A 195 -10.25 4.94 -13.77
C PRO A 195 -9.77 5.01 -12.31
N MET A 196 -9.11 3.95 -11.85
CA MET A 196 -8.57 3.88 -10.50
C MET A 196 -7.11 4.36 -10.49
N ALA A 197 -6.85 5.46 -9.80
CA ALA A 197 -5.49 5.97 -9.61
C ALA A 197 -4.68 5.08 -8.65
N GLU A 198 -5.34 4.57 -7.61
CA GLU A 198 -4.81 3.60 -6.66
C GLU A 198 -5.95 2.68 -6.20
N ALA A 199 -5.63 1.41 -5.97
CA ALA A 199 -6.56 0.43 -5.43
C ALA A 199 -5.79 -0.65 -4.67
N GLU A 200 -5.91 -0.64 -3.34
CA GLU A 200 -5.20 -1.59 -2.47
C GLU A 200 -5.91 -1.76 -1.13
N VAL A 201 -5.57 -2.86 -0.44
CA VAL A 201 -5.92 -3.01 0.97
C VAL A 201 -4.84 -2.33 1.80
N THR A 202 -5.24 -1.36 2.62
CA THR A 202 -4.33 -0.47 3.34
C THR A 202 -4.74 -0.29 4.80
N MET A 203 -3.88 0.35 5.59
CA MET A 203 -4.14 0.73 6.98
C MET A 203 -4.44 2.23 7.03
N ILE A 204 -5.66 2.59 7.39
CA ILE A 204 -6.13 3.98 7.45
C ILE A 204 -6.12 4.48 8.90
N PRO A 205 -5.40 5.57 9.21
CA PRO A 205 -5.42 6.13 10.55
C PRO A 205 -6.81 6.64 10.92
N GLN A 206 -7.25 6.34 12.14
CA GLN A 206 -8.50 6.88 12.70
C GLN A 206 -8.38 8.37 13.03
N THR A 207 -7.17 8.84 13.33
CA THR A 207 -6.86 10.24 13.60
C THR A 207 -5.49 10.58 13.05
N TYR A 208 -5.36 11.81 12.52
CA TYR A 208 -4.11 12.34 12.01
C TYR A 208 -3.47 13.30 13.01
N VAL A 209 -2.14 13.42 12.96
CA VAL A 209 -1.34 14.31 13.81
C VAL A 209 -0.52 15.24 12.94
N THR A 210 -0.74 16.54 13.07
CA THR A 210 0.04 17.56 12.38
C THR A 210 1.33 17.86 13.16
N LEU A 211 2.46 17.89 12.49
CA LEU A 211 3.74 18.32 13.04
C LEU A 211 4.00 19.77 12.66
N THR A 212 4.43 20.57 13.63
CA THR A 212 4.81 21.99 13.43
C THR A 212 6.29 22.25 13.68
N ASP A 213 6.99 21.32 14.31
CA ASP A 213 8.42 21.41 14.60
C ASP A 213 9.22 20.90 13.40
N GLU A 214 10.04 21.77 12.80
CA GLU A 214 10.87 21.47 11.63
C GLU A 214 11.86 20.31 11.87
N GLU A 215 12.41 20.20 13.08
CA GLU A 215 13.31 19.11 13.42
C GLU A 215 12.58 17.78 13.51
N ALA A 216 11.38 17.75 14.08
CA ALA A 216 10.52 16.57 14.13
C ALA A 216 10.13 16.13 12.71
N ILE A 217 9.72 17.06 11.84
CA ILE A 217 9.39 16.77 10.44
C ILE A 217 10.59 16.16 9.71
N LYS A 218 11.78 16.77 9.82
CA LYS A 218 13.00 16.26 9.20
C LYS A 218 13.38 14.87 9.69
N ASN A 219 13.24 14.62 10.99
CA ASN A 219 13.54 13.32 11.57
C ASN A 219 12.54 12.26 11.12
N LEU A 220 11.25 12.61 11.04
CA LEU A 220 10.22 11.70 10.52
C LEU A 220 10.46 11.36 9.05
N GLN A 221 10.70 12.37 8.20
CA GLN A 221 11.02 12.15 6.78
C GLN A 221 12.23 11.24 6.61
N ARG A 222 13.27 11.45 7.43
CA ARG A 222 14.45 10.57 7.43
C ARG A 222 14.10 9.11 7.77
N THR A 223 13.18 8.89 8.72
CA THR A 223 12.70 7.54 9.04
C THR A 223 11.99 6.93 7.84
N LEU A 224 11.06 7.67 7.25
CA LEU A 224 10.27 7.22 6.10
C LEU A 224 11.15 6.92 4.88
N ASP A 225 12.12 7.80 4.57
CA ASP A 225 13.06 7.60 3.46
C ASP A 225 13.91 6.33 3.66
N LEU A 226 14.44 6.10 4.87
CA LEU A 226 15.24 4.90 5.18
C LEU A 226 14.42 3.60 5.12
N LEU A 227 13.15 3.66 5.49
CA LEU A 227 12.22 2.52 5.35
C LEU A 227 11.87 2.31 3.88
N ASP A 228 11.67 3.40 3.14
CA ASP A 228 11.39 3.32 1.71
C ASP A 228 12.56 2.82 0.88
N GLU A 229 13.81 2.99 1.32
CA GLU A 229 15.00 2.43 0.69
C GLU A 229 15.20 0.93 0.95
N ASP A 230 14.56 0.35 1.97
CA ASP A 230 14.72 -1.07 2.31
C ASP A 230 13.86 -1.96 1.37
N ASP A 231 14.51 -2.87 0.65
CA ASP A 231 13.85 -3.81 -0.28
C ASP A 231 12.90 -4.80 0.40
N ASP A 232 13.05 -5.04 1.70
CA ASP A 232 12.19 -5.92 2.46
C ASP A 232 10.89 -5.23 2.89
N VAL A 233 10.87 -3.90 2.97
CA VAL A 233 9.70 -3.11 3.33
C VAL A 233 8.74 -3.02 2.15
N GLN A 234 7.48 -3.41 2.40
CA GLN A 234 6.40 -3.39 1.42
C GLN A 234 5.58 -2.10 1.54
N ASN A 235 5.14 -1.81 2.76
CA ASN A 235 4.31 -0.65 3.06
C ASN A 235 4.75 -0.01 4.37
N VAL A 236 4.62 1.32 4.43
CA VAL A 236 4.77 2.11 5.65
C VAL A 236 3.49 2.93 5.82
N TYR A 237 2.82 2.73 6.94
CA TYR A 237 1.62 3.48 7.29
C TYR A 237 1.93 4.38 8.47
N HIS A 238 1.43 5.60 8.45
CA HIS A 238 1.61 6.55 9.54
C HIS A 238 0.41 7.48 9.65
N ASN A 239 0.25 8.07 10.82
CA ASN A 239 -0.82 9.02 11.08
C ASN A 239 -0.37 10.48 11.03
N TRP A 240 0.75 10.76 10.38
CA TRP A 240 1.20 12.13 10.13
C TRP A 240 0.35 12.76 9.04
N ASP A 241 -0.17 13.98 9.34
CA ASP A 241 -0.85 14.85 8.40
C ASP A 241 0.22 15.79 7.80
N GLU A 242 0.59 15.55 6.54
CA GLU A 242 1.65 16.30 5.81
C GLU A 242 1.19 17.70 5.40
#